data_eba0524996d447c82764ab2eebd45232
#
_entry.id   eba0524996d447c82764ab2eebd45232
#
_cell.length_a   1.000
_cell.length_b   1.000
_cell.length_c   1.000
_cell.angle_alpha   90.00
_cell.angle_beta   90.00
_cell.angle_gamma   90.00
#
_symmetry.space_group_name_H-M   'P 1'
#
loop_
_entity.id
_entity.type
_entity.pdbx_description
1 polymer ?
#
loop_
_entity_poly.entity_id
_entity_poly.type
_entity_poly.pdbx_seq_one_letter_code
_entity_poly.pdbx_strand_id
1 'polypeptide(L)'
;EVVGIIAGDKAAGLAQRIRPLVNERADSAHNRYKVSGLTLMRAEQALEAEGFDILGYYHSHPDHPSMYSEYDRDHALPNLSYVIVSVVNGQAVDTASWRLRDDRSAMDAEDILTVDDTHILNTASGD
;
A
#
# COMPACT_ATOMS: atom_id res chain seq x y z
N GLU A 1 -13.77 -0.12 -3.46
CA GLU A 1 -12.43 0.15 -2.93
C GLU A 1 -11.42 0.36 -4.04
N VAL A 2 -10.49 1.26 -3.81
CA VAL A 2 -9.33 1.46 -4.67
C VAL A 2 -8.20 0.58 -4.16
N VAL A 3 -7.38 0.04 -5.06
CA VAL A 3 -6.28 -0.86 -4.69
C VAL A 3 -5.09 -0.60 -5.61
N GLY A 4 -3.89 -0.79 -5.09
CA GLY A 4 -2.68 -0.65 -5.91
C GLY A 4 -1.42 -1.16 -5.21
N ILE A 5 -0.30 -1.00 -5.92
CA ILE A 5 1.03 -1.41 -5.48
C ILE A 5 1.85 -0.18 -5.11
N ILE A 6 2.64 -0.32 -4.05
CA ILE A 6 3.63 0.69 -3.64
C ILE A 6 5.01 0.12 -3.94
N ALA A 7 5.81 0.86 -4.67
CA ALA A 7 7.15 0.42 -5.06
C ALA A 7 8.18 1.52 -4.80
N GLY A 8 9.42 1.14 -4.64
CA GLY A 8 10.49 2.11 -4.41
C GLY A 8 11.79 1.43 -4.00
N ASP A 9 12.51 2.06 -3.08
CA ASP A 9 13.78 1.56 -2.57
C ASP A 9 13.55 0.94 -1.19
N LYS A 10 13.57 -0.37 -1.12
CA LYS A 10 13.29 -1.10 0.12
C LYS A 10 14.37 -0.85 1.17
N ALA A 11 15.62 -0.79 0.76
CA ALA A 11 16.72 -0.57 1.70
C ALA A 11 16.63 0.80 2.37
N ALA A 12 16.16 1.81 1.64
CA ALA A 12 15.97 3.16 2.17
C ALA A 12 14.61 3.35 2.84
N GLY A 13 13.69 2.41 2.66
CA GLY A 13 12.32 2.56 3.14
C GLY A 13 11.56 3.67 2.43
N LEU A 14 11.90 3.94 1.17
CA LEU A 14 11.40 5.09 0.43
C LEU A 14 10.46 4.67 -0.69
N ALA A 15 9.18 5.05 -0.57
CA ALA A 15 8.20 4.85 -1.62
C ALA A 15 8.40 5.90 -2.72
N GLN A 16 8.54 5.46 -3.96
CA GLN A 16 8.85 6.32 -5.09
C GLN A 16 7.81 6.23 -6.19
N ARG A 17 6.99 5.18 -6.18
CA ARG A 17 6.04 4.91 -7.26
C ARG A 17 4.80 4.24 -6.69
N ILE A 18 3.64 4.57 -7.22
CA ILE A 18 2.42 3.78 -6.98
C ILE A 18 1.90 3.27 -8.32
N ARG A 19 1.33 2.08 -8.30
CA ARG A 19 0.70 1.48 -9.47
C ARG A 19 -0.74 1.12 -9.14
N PRO A 20 -1.72 1.94 -9.59
CA PRO A 20 -3.12 1.58 -9.39
C PRO A 20 -3.48 0.28 -10.12
N LEU A 21 -4.34 -0.51 -9.51
CA LEU A 21 -4.83 -1.76 -10.08
C LEU A 21 -6.35 -1.70 -10.21
N VAL A 22 -6.87 -2.49 -11.15
CA VAL A 22 -8.31 -2.58 -11.34
C VAL A 22 -8.90 -3.48 -10.25
N ASN A 23 -9.90 -2.97 -9.53
CA ASN A 23 -10.65 -3.77 -8.59
C ASN A 23 -11.69 -4.56 -9.39
N GLU A 24 -11.52 -5.87 -9.46
CA GLU A 24 -12.36 -6.77 -10.25
C GLU A 24 -13.59 -7.25 -9.50
N ARG A 25 -13.77 -6.83 -8.25
CA ARG A 25 -14.88 -7.26 -7.42
C ARG A 25 -16.02 -6.26 -7.49
N ALA A 26 -16.76 -6.27 -8.60
CA ALA A 26 -17.79 -5.29 -8.89
C ALA A 26 -18.96 -5.34 -7.91
N ASP A 27 -19.35 -6.55 -7.47
CA ASP A 27 -20.48 -6.76 -6.58
C ASP A 27 -20.20 -6.33 -5.14
N SER A 28 -18.95 -6.29 -4.74
CA SER A 28 -18.51 -5.96 -3.39
C SER A 28 -17.46 -4.86 -3.39
N ALA A 29 -17.37 -4.08 -4.45
CA ALA A 29 -16.32 -3.07 -4.61
C ALA A 29 -16.34 -2.02 -3.49
N HIS A 30 -17.48 -1.82 -2.86
CA HIS A 30 -17.60 -0.87 -1.75
C HIS A 30 -16.88 -1.37 -0.48
N ASN A 31 -16.92 -2.66 -0.22
CA ASN A 31 -16.42 -3.24 1.02
C ASN A 31 -15.18 -4.11 0.85
N ARG A 32 -14.87 -4.51 -0.37
CA ARG A 32 -13.78 -5.43 -0.62
C ARG A 32 -13.12 -5.12 -1.95
N TYR A 33 -11.92 -5.63 -2.12
CA TYR A 33 -11.21 -5.55 -3.39
C TYR A 33 -10.80 -6.93 -3.85
N LYS A 34 -10.61 -7.07 -5.17
CA LYS A 34 -10.11 -8.29 -5.76
C LYS A 34 -9.28 -7.95 -7.00
N VAL A 35 -8.09 -8.49 -7.05
CA VAL A 35 -7.20 -8.37 -8.19
C VAL A 35 -6.75 -9.78 -8.58
N SER A 36 -6.83 -10.13 -9.86
CA SER A 36 -6.39 -11.46 -10.28
C SER A 36 -4.90 -11.63 -10.01
N GLY A 37 -4.49 -12.85 -9.67
CA GLY A 37 -3.08 -13.16 -9.42
C GLY A 37 -2.19 -12.84 -10.61
N LEU A 38 -2.68 -13.06 -11.82
CA LEU A 38 -1.94 -12.77 -13.04
C LEU A 38 -1.73 -11.27 -13.24
N THR A 39 -2.78 -10.47 -13.03
CA THR A 39 -2.69 -9.01 -13.13
C THR A 39 -1.69 -8.46 -12.12
N LEU A 40 -1.77 -8.93 -10.87
CA LEU A 40 -0.85 -8.52 -9.82
C LEU A 40 0.59 -8.89 -10.16
N MET A 41 0.82 -10.13 -10.57
CA MET A 41 2.16 -10.61 -10.91
C MET A 41 2.76 -9.79 -12.06
N ARG A 42 1.99 -9.50 -13.11
CA ARG A 42 2.48 -8.72 -14.24
C ARG A 42 2.83 -7.29 -13.85
N ALA A 43 2.02 -6.68 -13.00
CA ALA A 43 2.29 -5.33 -12.52
C ALA A 43 3.54 -5.29 -11.65
N GLU A 44 3.72 -6.27 -10.76
CA GLU A 44 4.92 -6.37 -9.94
C GLU A 44 6.17 -6.57 -10.79
N GLN A 45 6.10 -7.46 -11.77
CA GLN A 45 7.22 -7.70 -12.67
C GLN A 45 7.60 -6.46 -13.47
N ALA A 46 6.62 -5.68 -13.92
CA ALA A 46 6.87 -4.45 -14.65
C ALA A 46 7.61 -3.42 -13.78
N LEU A 47 7.21 -3.28 -12.52
CA LEU A 47 7.87 -2.37 -11.57
C LEU A 47 9.29 -2.84 -11.26
N GLU A 48 9.48 -4.12 -11.07
CA GLU A 48 10.80 -4.69 -10.80
C GLU A 48 11.73 -4.53 -12.01
N ALA A 49 11.19 -4.64 -13.22
CA ALA A 49 11.95 -4.42 -14.44
C ALA A 49 12.42 -2.97 -14.59
N GLU A 50 11.69 -2.02 -13.99
CA GLU A 50 12.10 -0.62 -13.94
C GLU A 50 13.11 -0.33 -12.83
N GLY A 51 13.47 -1.34 -12.03
CA GLY A 51 14.46 -1.19 -10.96
C GLY A 51 13.87 -0.89 -9.59
N PHE A 52 12.56 -1.02 -9.40
CA PHE A 52 11.92 -0.76 -8.12
C PHE A 52 11.72 -2.06 -7.34
N ASP A 53 11.79 -1.95 -6.01
CA ASP A 53 11.37 -3.03 -5.11
C ASP A 53 9.88 -2.89 -4.84
N ILE A 54 9.21 -4.00 -4.59
CA ILE A 54 7.81 -3.97 -4.14
C ILE A 54 7.83 -3.77 -2.62
N LEU A 55 7.30 -2.64 -2.17
CA LEU A 55 7.27 -2.28 -0.75
C LEU A 55 5.99 -2.73 -0.07
N GLY A 56 4.90 -2.80 -0.81
CA GLY A 56 3.61 -3.17 -0.25
C GLY A 56 2.46 -2.82 -1.16
N TYR A 57 1.30 -2.72 -0.55
CA TYR A 57 0.06 -2.48 -1.26
C TYR A 57 -0.77 -1.44 -0.53
N TYR A 58 -1.68 -0.80 -1.25
CA TYR A 58 -2.61 0.14 -0.64
C TYR A 58 -4.03 -0.19 -1.08
N HIS A 59 -4.98 0.14 -0.22
CA HIS A 59 -6.40 0.10 -0.59
C HIS A 59 -7.16 1.12 0.24
N SER A 60 -8.35 1.50 -0.25
CA SER A 60 -9.21 2.44 0.45
C SER A 60 -10.29 1.70 1.24
N HIS A 61 -10.68 2.30 2.38
CA HIS A 61 -11.83 1.85 3.18
C HIS A 61 -12.91 2.93 3.06
N PRO A 62 -13.92 2.75 2.17
CA PRO A 62 -15.00 3.72 2.06
C PRO A 62 -15.84 3.73 3.35
N ASP A 63 -15.96 4.91 3.95
CA ASP A 63 -16.75 5.14 5.18
C ASP A 63 -16.35 4.28 6.38
N HIS A 64 -15.10 3.82 6.39
CA HIS A 64 -14.52 3.05 7.51
C HIS A 64 -13.18 3.64 7.89
N PRO A 65 -12.74 3.44 9.16
CA PRO A 65 -11.42 3.91 9.58
C PRO A 65 -10.28 3.24 8.82
N SER A 66 -9.09 3.82 8.88
CA SER A 66 -7.87 3.28 8.28
C SER A 66 -7.26 2.12 9.08
N MET A 67 -8.07 1.45 9.88
CA MET A 67 -7.70 0.28 10.67
C MET A 67 -7.84 -0.99 9.83
N TYR A 68 -6.86 -1.90 9.94
CA TYR A 68 -6.94 -3.16 9.21
C TYR A 68 -8.11 -4.01 9.70
N SER A 69 -8.67 -4.81 8.80
CA SER A 69 -9.73 -5.77 9.09
C SER A 69 -9.15 -7.17 9.24
N GLU A 70 -9.98 -8.11 9.69
CA GLU A 70 -9.57 -9.53 9.71
C GLU A 70 -9.24 -10.01 8.30
N TYR A 71 -9.99 -9.56 7.31
CA TYR A 71 -9.72 -9.88 5.91
C TYR A 71 -8.34 -9.39 5.50
N ASP A 72 -7.99 -8.15 5.84
CA ASP A 72 -6.67 -7.59 5.54
C ASP A 72 -5.57 -8.42 6.18
N ARG A 73 -5.71 -8.76 7.45
CA ARG A 73 -4.73 -9.57 8.18
C ARG A 73 -4.57 -10.96 7.57
N ASP A 74 -5.69 -11.61 7.22
CA ASP A 74 -5.66 -12.98 6.71
C ASP A 74 -5.04 -13.07 5.33
N HIS A 75 -5.09 -12.00 4.55
CA HIS A 75 -4.54 -11.96 3.19
C HIS A 75 -3.19 -11.25 3.10
N ALA A 76 -2.68 -10.74 4.22
CA ALA A 76 -1.39 -10.05 4.24
C ALA A 76 -0.22 -11.04 4.12
N LEU A 77 0.86 -10.55 3.53
CA LEU A 77 2.13 -11.27 3.45
C LEU A 77 3.14 -10.60 4.37
N PRO A 78 4.13 -11.35 4.89
CA PRO A 78 5.15 -10.77 5.75
C PRO A 78 6.07 -9.83 4.97
N ASN A 79 6.71 -8.92 5.71
CA ASN A 79 7.74 -8.01 5.19
C ASN A 79 7.25 -7.00 4.15
N LEU A 80 5.95 -6.73 4.13
CA LEU A 80 5.34 -5.74 3.25
C LEU A 80 4.53 -4.74 4.07
N SER A 81 4.41 -3.53 3.53
CA SER A 81 3.59 -2.48 4.12
C SER A 81 2.20 -2.51 3.51
N TYR A 82 1.18 -2.41 4.35
CA TYR A 82 -0.21 -2.38 3.90
C TYR A 82 -0.81 -1.04 4.30
N VAL A 83 -0.99 -0.18 3.31
CA VAL A 83 -1.47 1.19 3.51
C VAL A 83 -2.97 1.21 3.28
N ILE A 84 -3.70 1.69 4.28
CA ILE A 84 -5.16 1.80 4.23
C ILE A 84 -5.53 3.27 4.30
N VAL A 85 -6.35 3.70 3.35
CA VAL A 85 -6.82 5.09 3.27
C VAL A 85 -8.31 5.11 3.59
N SER A 86 -8.66 5.82 4.67
CA SER A 86 -10.07 6.03 5.01
C SER A 86 -10.64 7.11 4.12
N VAL A 87 -11.74 6.81 3.43
CA VAL A 87 -12.39 7.74 2.51
C VAL A 87 -13.81 8.00 2.99
N VAL A 88 -14.14 9.26 3.26
CA VAL A 88 -15.47 9.68 3.71
C VAL A 88 -15.97 10.73 2.75
N ASN A 89 -17.17 10.52 2.21
CA ASN A 89 -17.78 11.42 1.23
C ASN A 89 -16.85 11.72 0.06
N GLY A 90 -16.14 10.69 -0.41
CA GLY A 90 -15.23 10.82 -1.55
C GLY A 90 -13.90 11.49 -1.27
N GLN A 91 -13.60 11.78 0.00
CA GLN A 91 -12.36 12.44 0.38
C GLN A 91 -11.52 11.57 1.32
N ALA A 92 -10.22 11.53 1.08
CA ALA A 92 -9.29 10.84 1.98
C ALA A 92 -9.16 11.66 3.27
N VAL A 93 -9.49 11.03 4.40
CA VAL A 93 -9.49 11.72 5.71
C VAL A 93 -8.43 11.19 6.64
N ASP A 94 -7.91 9.99 6.41
CA ASP A 94 -6.87 9.40 7.24
C ASP A 94 -6.16 8.29 6.48
N THR A 95 -4.89 8.08 6.79
CA THR A 95 -4.07 7.05 6.17
C THR A 95 -3.21 6.39 7.25
N ALA A 96 -3.16 5.06 7.24
CA ALA A 96 -2.33 4.29 8.16
C ALA A 96 -1.61 3.19 7.41
N SER A 97 -0.42 2.85 7.85
CA SER A 97 0.34 1.74 7.30
C SER A 97 0.48 0.65 8.34
N TRP A 98 0.30 -0.58 7.92
CA TRP A 98 0.28 -1.75 8.79
C TRP A 98 1.24 -2.81 8.28
N ARG A 99 1.84 -3.53 9.21
CA ARG A 99 2.76 -4.62 8.88
C ARG A 99 2.37 -5.86 9.68
N LEU A 100 2.29 -6.99 8.99
CA LEU A 100 1.88 -8.25 9.60
C LEU A 100 2.94 -8.73 10.59
N ARG A 101 2.51 -9.15 11.79
CA ARG A 101 3.40 -9.79 12.75
C ARG A 101 3.86 -11.16 12.24
N ASP A 102 5.04 -11.58 12.68
CA ASP A 102 5.62 -12.85 12.25
C ASP A 102 4.72 -14.05 12.56
N ASP A 103 4.02 -14.02 13.69
CA ASP A 103 3.10 -15.09 14.08
C ASP A 103 1.71 -14.96 13.45
N ARG A 104 1.49 -13.91 12.64
CA ARG A 104 0.24 -13.60 11.94
C ARG A 104 -0.94 -13.32 12.86
N SER A 105 -0.69 -13.07 14.15
CA SER A 105 -1.78 -12.83 15.13
C SER A 105 -2.43 -11.46 14.95
N ALA A 106 -1.69 -10.49 14.45
CA ALA A 106 -2.16 -9.12 14.30
C ALA A 106 -1.27 -8.36 13.31
N MET A 107 -1.66 -7.14 13.01
CA MET A 107 -0.83 -6.21 12.25
C MET A 107 -0.46 -5.04 13.16
N ASP A 108 0.78 -4.60 13.08
CA ASP A 108 1.28 -3.45 13.86
C ASP A 108 1.28 -2.21 12.97
N ALA A 109 0.92 -1.09 13.56
CA ALA A 109 1.00 0.20 12.88
C ALA A 109 2.47 0.61 12.72
N GLU A 110 2.80 1.17 11.57
CA GLU A 110 4.12 1.76 11.32
C GLU A 110 3.92 3.21 10.89
N ASP A 111 4.91 4.05 11.17
CA ASP A 111 4.83 5.47 10.84
C ASP A 111 4.98 5.71 9.34
N ILE A 112 4.21 6.68 8.85
CA ILE A 112 4.32 7.17 7.47
C ILE A 112 4.88 8.58 7.56
N LEU A 113 6.02 8.80 6.90
CA LEU A 113 6.63 10.11 6.80
C LEU A 113 6.54 10.60 5.37
N THR A 114 6.09 11.84 5.19
CA THR A 114 5.99 12.44 3.87
C THR A 114 7.26 13.23 3.60
N VAL A 115 7.88 12.94 2.46
CA VAL A 115 9.10 13.62 2.02
C VAL A 115 8.85 14.17 0.63
N ASP A 116 9.00 15.48 0.45
CA ASP A 116 8.85 16.09 -0.87
C ASP A 116 10.15 16.02 -1.67
N ASP A 117 10.05 16.24 -2.98
CA ASP A 117 11.20 16.15 -3.88
C ASP A 117 12.31 17.15 -3.52
N THR A 118 11.94 18.35 -3.10
CA THR A 118 12.90 19.36 -2.70
C THR A 118 13.67 18.90 -1.47
N HIS A 119 12.98 18.32 -0.51
CA HIS A 119 13.60 17.79 0.69
C HIS A 119 14.56 16.65 0.38
N ILE A 120 14.16 15.74 -0.49
CA ILE A 120 14.99 14.61 -0.93
C ILE A 120 16.25 15.12 -1.60
N LEU A 121 16.13 16.10 -2.51
CA LEU A 121 17.26 16.67 -3.22
C LEU A 121 18.23 17.35 -2.26
N ASN A 122 17.72 18.11 -1.29
CA ASN A 122 18.55 18.77 -0.30
C ASN A 122 19.33 17.76 0.54
N THR A 123 18.67 16.68 0.96
CA THR A 123 19.32 15.62 1.72
C THR A 123 20.41 14.96 0.89
N ALA A 124 20.11 14.64 -0.35
CA ALA A 124 21.06 13.98 -1.25
C ALA A 124 22.27 14.87 -1.56
N SER A 125 22.09 16.18 -1.61
CA SER A 125 23.16 17.11 -1.95
C SER A 125 23.93 17.61 -0.72
N GLY A 126 23.32 17.62 0.44
CA GLY A 126 23.89 18.20 1.65
C GLY A 126 24.47 17.21 2.63
N ASP A 127 24.10 15.99 2.45
CA ASP A 127 24.48 14.92 3.40
C ASP A 127 25.33 13.84 2.73
#